data_43f73a569ffdbe5c4884d834ebd3cc0c
#
_entry.id   43f73a569ffdbe5c4884d834ebd3cc0c
#
_cell.length_a   1.000
_cell.length_b   1.000
_cell.length_c   1.000
_cell.angle_alpha   90.00
_cell.angle_beta   90.00
_cell.angle_gamma   90.00
#
_symmetry.space_group_name_H-M   'P 1'
#
loop_
_entity.id
_entity.type
_entity.pdbx_description
1 polymer ?
#
loop_
_entity_poly.entity_id
_entity_poly.type
_entity_poly.pdbx_seq_one_letter_code
_entity_poly.pdbx_strand_id
1 'polypeptide(L)'
;IHERLVGSEMCIRDRYINFYAKFSKPFTYTLVTDSVALEEGGPLLPTAKVLLQFPTAQNEEVLVKVGVSAVDMDGARKNVEAEIPGWDFDGVRSAARQAWNDYLSKIDIRTQNADQRTMFYTALYHTGLQPNLFTDADGRYFGMDLKPHQGSVDEPVYTIFSLWDTFRAYHPLMTIIDPELNEAFIRSLIQKEKEGGVFPMWELAGNYTGTMIGYHAVSLIADSYAKGYRNFDVKEAYRACLRTAEYDTTGIITHPRVLPHLMPQAKYWKNKIGYVPCDKDNESVAKALEYAYDDWCISQLAEAMGDEPNRTKYAAFAEGYKVYFDPST
;
A
#
# COMPACT_ATOMS: atom_id res chain seq x y z
N ILE A 1 26.58 -2.96 -11.27
CA ILE A 1 26.73 -3.39 -9.86
C ILE A 1 25.39 -3.89 -9.40
N HIS A 2 25.35 -5.13 -8.89
CA HIS A 2 24.18 -5.73 -8.31
C HIS A 2 24.35 -5.69 -6.79
N GLU A 3 23.56 -4.89 -6.10
CA GLU A 3 23.55 -4.87 -4.64
C GLU A 3 22.16 -5.12 -4.09
N ARG A 4 22.12 -5.94 -3.05
CA ARG A 4 20.93 -6.20 -2.26
C ARG A 4 21.01 -5.30 -1.04
N LEU A 5 20.14 -4.29 -0.97
CA LEU A 5 19.97 -3.51 0.25
C LEU A 5 18.96 -4.25 1.15
N VAL A 6 19.43 -4.68 2.31
CA VAL A 6 18.57 -5.04 3.43
C VAL A 6 18.18 -3.73 4.09
N GLY A 7 16.90 -3.37 4.04
CA GLY A 7 16.41 -2.09 4.53
C GLY A 7 16.66 -1.90 6.03
N SER A 8 17.00 -0.69 6.38
CA SER A 8 17.20 -0.25 7.76
C SER A 8 15.94 -0.39 8.62
N GLU A 9 16.16 -0.62 9.90
CA GLU A 9 15.23 -0.84 11.00
C GLU A 9 14.21 0.27 11.28
N MET A 10 13.45 0.74 10.31
CA MET A 10 12.42 1.74 10.63
C MET A 10 11.01 1.18 10.85
N CYS A 11 10.84 -0.09 10.90
CA CYS A 11 9.64 -0.79 11.41
C CYS A 11 10.00 -2.26 11.58
N ILE A 12 9.48 -2.89 12.54
CA ILE A 12 9.54 -4.26 13.05
C ILE A 12 9.71 -5.39 11.97
N ARG A 13 10.14 -5.08 10.72
CA ARG A 13 10.17 -6.03 9.59
C ARG A 13 11.30 -5.76 8.63
N ASP A 14 11.93 -6.85 8.25
CA ASP A 14 12.88 -6.86 7.15
C ASP A 14 12.12 -6.67 5.84
N ARG A 15 12.38 -5.56 5.16
CA ARG A 15 11.93 -5.32 3.79
C ARG A 15 13.11 -5.46 2.87
N TYR A 16 12.88 -6.13 1.76
CA TYR A 16 13.90 -6.28 0.73
C TYR A 16 13.59 -5.30 -0.40
N ILE A 17 14.55 -4.44 -0.70
CA ILE A 17 14.54 -3.62 -1.91
C ILE A 17 15.75 -4.05 -2.71
N ASN A 18 15.51 -4.61 -3.87
CA ASN A 18 16.54 -4.93 -4.84
C ASN A 18 16.66 -3.78 -5.83
N PHE A 19 17.86 -3.43 -6.22
CA PHE A 19 18.06 -2.41 -7.22
C PHE A 19 19.07 -2.85 -8.28
N TYR A 20 18.96 -2.24 -9.46
CA TYR A 20 19.90 -2.35 -10.56
C TYR A 20 20.23 -0.93 -11.06
N ALA A 21 21.50 -0.56 -11.03
CA ALA A 21 21.97 0.74 -11.52
C ALA A 21 22.84 0.55 -12.76
N LYS A 22 22.58 1.34 -13.81
CA LYS A 22 23.37 1.38 -15.03
C LYS A 22 23.87 2.80 -15.28
N PHE A 23 25.14 2.91 -15.66
CA PHE A 23 25.81 4.19 -15.90
C PHE A 23 26.15 4.34 -17.37
N SER A 24 26.14 5.58 -17.86
CA SER A 24 26.45 5.90 -19.27
C SER A 24 27.94 5.77 -19.61
N LYS A 25 28.82 5.64 -18.58
CA LYS A 25 30.26 5.49 -18.72
C LYS A 25 30.80 4.34 -17.88
N PRO A 26 31.89 3.70 -18.30
CA PRO A 26 32.61 2.76 -17.46
C PRO A 26 33.21 3.44 -16.23
N PHE A 27 33.31 2.72 -15.13
CA PHE A 27 33.85 3.17 -13.85
C PHE A 27 34.71 2.10 -13.19
N THR A 28 35.53 2.53 -12.24
CA THR A 28 36.14 1.66 -11.24
C THR A 28 35.38 1.82 -9.92
N TYR A 29 35.42 0.81 -9.06
CA TYR A 29 34.74 0.88 -7.78
C TYR A 29 35.63 0.41 -6.63
N THR A 30 35.34 0.92 -5.44
CA THR A 30 35.93 0.46 -4.17
C THR A 30 34.81 0.25 -3.18
N LEU A 31 34.82 -0.92 -2.51
CA LEU A 31 33.94 -1.19 -1.40
C LEU A 31 34.57 -0.64 -0.12
N VAL A 32 33.80 0.10 0.65
CA VAL A 32 34.27 0.67 1.93
C VAL A 32 33.24 0.40 3.02
N THR A 33 33.72 0.16 4.25
CA THR A 33 32.87 0.15 5.44
C THR A 33 33.56 1.02 6.47
N ASP A 34 32.83 1.92 7.10
CA ASP A 34 33.32 2.86 8.13
C ASP A 34 34.68 3.51 7.79
N SER A 35 34.85 3.90 6.51
CA SER A 35 36.06 4.48 5.91
C SER A 35 37.23 3.51 5.70
N VAL A 36 37.02 2.20 5.87
CA VAL A 36 38.04 1.17 5.55
C VAL A 36 37.65 0.48 4.25
N ALA A 37 38.59 0.38 3.30
CA ALA A 37 38.41 -0.38 2.06
C ALA A 37 38.28 -1.88 2.38
N LEU A 38 37.31 -2.55 1.73
CA LEU A 38 37.12 -3.99 1.83
C LEU A 38 37.94 -4.69 0.73
N GLU A 39 38.44 -5.88 1.02
CA GLU A 39 39.09 -6.71 0.01
C GLU A 39 38.09 -7.15 -1.07
N GLU A 40 38.55 -7.19 -2.31
CA GLU A 40 37.73 -7.63 -3.44
C GLU A 40 37.30 -9.10 -3.25
N GLY A 41 35.99 -9.37 -3.34
CA GLY A 41 35.42 -10.70 -3.15
C GLY A 41 35.15 -11.10 -1.69
N GLY A 42 35.41 -10.21 -0.72
CA GLY A 42 35.03 -10.42 0.68
C GLY A 42 33.51 -10.32 0.90
N PRO A 43 32.99 -10.79 2.06
CA PRO A 43 31.56 -10.69 2.35
C PRO A 43 31.13 -9.23 2.48
N LEU A 44 30.02 -8.86 1.82
CA LEU A 44 29.42 -7.54 1.96
C LEU A 44 28.82 -7.40 3.37
N LEU A 45 29.29 -6.43 4.11
CA LEU A 45 28.71 -6.07 5.41
C LEU A 45 27.47 -5.19 5.20
N PRO A 46 26.50 -5.21 6.12
CA PRO A 46 25.29 -4.39 6.02
C PRO A 46 25.56 -2.86 5.88
N THR A 47 26.72 -2.41 6.35
CA THR A 47 27.17 -1.02 6.30
C THR A 47 28.08 -0.72 5.09
N ALA A 48 28.26 -1.66 4.18
CA ALA A 48 29.12 -1.46 3.02
C ALA A 48 28.60 -0.33 2.12
N LYS A 49 29.53 0.55 1.72
CA LYS A 49 29.31 1.61 0.75
C LYS A 49 30.12 1.33 -0.50
N VAL A 50 29.64 1.78 -1.63
CA VAL A 50 30.35 1.68 -2.90
C VAL A 50 30.81 3.07 -3.32
N LEU A 51 32.10 3.26 -3.48
CA LEU A 51 32.68 4.46 -4.05
C LEU A 51 32.94 4.21 -5.55
N LEU A 52 32.25 4.96 -6.40
CA LEU A 52 32.39 4.86 -7.85
C LEU A 52 33.30 5.98 -8.35
N GLN A 53 34.25 5.66 -9.24
CA GLN A 53 35.17 6.59 -9.85
C GLN A 53 35.02 6.55 -11.37
N PHE A 54 34.74 7.71 -11.96
CA PHE A 54 34.58 7.89 -13.41
C PHE A 54 35.72 8.74 -13.99
N PRO A 55 36.38 8.25 -15.03
CA PRO A 55 37.29 9.09 -15.79
C PRO A 55 36.48 10.10 -16.63
N THR A 56 36.46 11.36 -16.21
CA THR A 56 35.67 12.42 -16.86
C THR A 56 36.53 13.60 -17.26
N ALA A 57 36.21 14.24 -18.39
CA ALA A 57 36.70 15.55 -18.75
C ALA A 57 35.95 16.66 -17.97
N GLN A 58 36.45 17.90 -18.09
CA GLN A 58 35.76 19.03 -17.45
C GLN A 58 34.34 19.20 -18.02
N ASN A 59 33.34 19.29 -17.14
CA ASN A 59 31.92 19.44 -17.46
C ASN A 59 31.31 18.25 -18.24
N GLU A 60 31.95 17.09 -18.24
CA GLU A 60 31.39 15.90 -18.85
C GLU A 60 30.30 15.30 -17.94
N GLU A 61 29.12 15.05 -18.50
CA GLU A 61 27.98 14.47 -17.79
C GLU A 61 28.08 12.93 -17.72
N VAL A 62 27.78 12.39 -16.56
CA VAL A 62 27.59 10.96 -16.37
C VAL A 62 26.13 10.73 -16.00
N LEU A 63 25.41 10.03 -16.86
CA LEU A 63 24.03 9.66 -16.61
C LEU A 63 23.95 8.34 -15.84
N VAL A 64 22.97 8.27 -14.95
CA VAL A 64 22.64 7.05 -14.22
C VAL A 64 21.14 6.77 -14.35
N LYS A 65 20.78 5.49 -14.51
CA LYS A 65 19.41 5.03 -14.41
C LYS A 65 19.33 3.85 -13.44
N VAL A 66 18.29 3.84 -12.62
CA VAL A 66 18.13 2.88 -11.53
C VAL A 66 16.73 2.26 -11.62
N GLY A 67 16.67 0.94 -11.65
CA GLY A 67 15.45 0.18 -11.44
C GLY A 67 15.41 -0.37 -10.03
N VAL A 68 14.20 -0.55 -9.50
CA VAL A 68 13.95 -1.17 -8.19
C VAL A 68 12.95 -2.29 -8.35
N SER A 69 13.03 -3.30 -7.47
CA SER A 69 12.07 -4.40 -7.40
C SER A 69 12.00 -4.92 -5.97
N ALA A 70 10.81 -5.31 -5.54
CA ALA A 70 10.62 -6.04 -4.28
C ALA A 70 10.92 -7.54 -4.42
N VAL A 71 11.06 -8.05 -5.64
CA VAL A 71 11.23 -9.48 -5.94
C VAL A 71 12.71 -9.87 -5.94
N ASP A 72 13.46 -9.33 -6.91
CA ASP A 72 14.90 -9.62 -7.06
C ASP A 72 15.63 -8.58 -7.94
N MET A 73 16.95 -8.74 -8.07
CA MET A 73 17.78 -7.85 -8.90
C MET A 73 17.48 -7.98 -10.40
N ASP A 74 17.04 -9.15 -10.86
CA ASP A 74 16.66 -9.35 -12.27
C ASP A 74 15.36 -8.59 -12.59
N GLY A 75 14.38 -8.58 -11.66
CA GLY A 75 13.20 -7.71 -11.73
C GLY A 75 13.57 -6.24 -11.83
N ALA A 76 14.47 -5.76 -10.95
CA ALA A 76 14.95 -4.39 -10.98
C ALA A 76 15.62 -4.03 -12.33
N ARG A 77 16.41 -4.96 -12.89
CA ARG A 77 17.02 -4.80 -14.22
C ARG A 77 15.96 -4.69 -15.32
N LYS A 78 15.00 -5.62 -15.34
CA LYS A 78 13.91 -5.64 -16.33
C LYS A 78 13.06 -4.38 -16.27
N ASN A 79 12.78 -3.86 -15.05
CA ASN A 79 12.02 -2.63 -14.86
C ASN A 79 12.73 -1.44 -15.52
N VAL A 80 14.02 -1.23 -15.25
CA VAL A 80 14.74 -0.10 -15.86
C VAL A 80 14.94 -0.28 -17.36
N GLU A 81 15.10 -1.50 -17.85
CA GLU A 81 15.24 -1.78 -19.29
C GLU A 81 13.92 -1.55 -20.05
N ALA A 82 12.78 -1.85 -19.44
CA ALA A 82 11.45 -1.63 -20.01
C ALA A 82 11.06 -0.15 -19.98
N GLU A 83 11.26 0.53 -18.83
CA GLU A 83 10.76 1.89 -18.61
C GLU A 83 11.72 2.96 -19.17
N ILE A 84 13.04 2.70 -19.11
CA ILE A 84 14.08 3.66 -19.55
C ILE A 84 15.09 2.93 -20.46
N PRO A 85 14.71 2.52 -21.68
CA PRO A 85 15.60 1.74 -22.56
C PRO A 85 16.83 2.52 -23.02
N GLY A 86 16.70 3.83 -23.22
CA GLY A 86 17.75 4.73 -23.72
C GLY A 86 18.43 5.58 -22.64
N TRP A 87 19.17 6.59 -23.09
CA TRP A 87 19.83 7.60 -22.27
C TRP A 87 19.29 9.02 -22.53
N ASP A 88 18.08 9.13 -23.09
CA ASP A 88 17.41 10.40 -23.37
C ASP A 88 16.76 10.93 -22.07
N PHE A 89 17.54 11.67 -21.29
CA PHE A 89 17.07 12.28 -20.03
C PHE A 89 15.91 13.27 -20.28
N ASP A 90 16.00 14.09 -21.31
CA ASP A 90 14.97 15.09 -21.61
C ASP A 90 13.67 14.47 -22.10
N GLY A 91 13.76 13.36 -22.84
CA GLY A 91 12.61 12.56 -23.23
C GLY A 91 11.92 11.95 -22.02
N VAL A 92 12.66 11.35 -21.08
CA VAL A 92 12.10 10.79 -19.82
C VAL A 92 11.45 11.90 -18.98
N ARG A 93 12.11 13.06 -18.83
CA ARG A 93 11.54 14.21 -18.13
C ARG A 93 10.24 14.71 -18.76
N SER A 94 10.20 14.77 -20.08
CA SER A 94 9.02 15.19 -20.82
C SER A 94 7.86 14.20 -20.69
N ALA A 95 8.13 12.89 -20.76
CA ALA A 95 7.16 11.84 -20.57
C ALA A 95 6.57 11.85 -19.14
N ALA A 96 7.42 11.99 -18.12
CA ALA A 96 6.98 12.13 -16.74
C ALA A 96 6.09 13.38 -16.52
N ARG A 97 6.47 14.51 -17.12
CA ARG A 97 5.66 15.74 -17.09
C ARG A 97 4.29 15.52 -17.76
N GLN A 98 4.26 14.81 -18.88
CA GLN A 98 3.00 14.52 -19.56
C GLN A 98 2.11 13.63 -18.72
N ALA A 99 2.63 12.56 -18.13
CA ALA A 99 1.87 11.66 -17.26
C ALA A 99 1.24 12.41 -16.07
N TRP A 100 1.98 13.32 -15.44
CA TRP A 100 1.44 14.17 -14.39
C TRP A 100 0.38 15.16 -14.89
N ASN A 101 0.57 15.75 -16.08
CA ASN A 101 -0.44 16.64 -16.65
C ASN A 101 -1.73 15.88 -16.98
N ASP A 102 -1.63 14.65 -17.49
CA ASP A 102 -2.79 13.80 -17.78
C ASP A 102 -3.57 13.47 -16.49
N TYR A 103 -2.85 13.11 -15.42
CA TYR A 103 -3.46 12.88 -14.12
C TYR A 103 -4.13 14.13 -13.54
N LEU A 104 -3.45 15.26 -13.52
CA LEU A 104 -3.96 16.50 -12.97
C LEU A 104 -5.10 17.10 -13.81
N SER A 105 -5.16 16.80 -15.10
CA SER A 105 -6.22 17.27 -15.99
C SER A 105 -7.58 16.57 -15.81
N LYS A 106 -7.64 15.51 -14.97
CA LYS A 106 -8.90 14.85 -14.60
C LYS A 106 -9.89 15.80 -13.92
N ILE A 107 -9.39 16.89 -13.32
CA ILE A 107 -10.23 17.97 -12.76
C ILE A 107 -9.72 19.30 -13.30
N ASP A 108 -10.55 20.06 -14.01
CA ASP A 108 -10.26 21.42 -14.42
C ASP A 108 -11.02 22.41 -13.53
N ILE A 109 -10.28 23.28 -12.84
CA ILE A 109 -10.86 24.34 -12.00
C ILE A 109 -10.69 25.71 -12.63
N ARG A 110 -11.70 26.55 -12.46
CA ARG A 110 -11.68 27.96 -12.89
C ARG A 110 -11.75 28.86 -11.66
N THR A 111 -10.68 29.59 -11.42
CA THR A 111 -10.58 30.59 -10.35
C THR A 111 -9.71 31.75 -10.82
N GLN A 112 -10.00 32.96 -10.34
CA GLN A 112 -9.15 34.14 -10.54
C GLN A 112 -8.03 34.26 -9.48
N ASN A 113 -8.09 33.44 -8.43
CA ASN A 113 -7.09 33.43 -7.36
C ASN A 113 -6.02 32.39 -7.67
N ALA A 114 -4.78 32.84 -7.95
CA ALA A 114 -3.65 31.99 -8.29
C ALA A 114 -3.25 31.04 -7.14
N ASP A 115 -3.37 31.49 -5.88
CA ASP A 115 -3.03 30.69 -4.71
C ASP A 115 -4.01 29.52 -4.54
N GLN A 116 -5.32 29.76 -4.72
CA GLN A 116 -6.32 28.69 -4.71
C GLN A 116 -6.06 27.65 -5.79
N ARG A 117 -5.68 28.09 -6.99
CA ARG A 117 -5.33 27.18 -8.08
C ARG A 117 -4.11 26.34 -7.72
N THR A 118 -3.06 26.96 -7.18
CA THR A 118 -1.84 26.28 -6.75
C THR A 118 -2.14 25.26 -5.65
N MET A 119 -2.89 25.66 -4.61
CA MET A 119 -3.28 24.76 -3.52
C MET A 119 -4.08 23.56 -4.02
N PHE A 120 -5.04 23.79 -4.92
CA PHE A 120 -5.87 22.73 -5.47
C PHE A 120 -5.04 21.67 -6.22
N TYR A 121 -4.22 22.11 -7.19
CA TYR A 121 -3.41 21.17 -7.97
C TYR A 121 -2.29 20.55 -7.17
N THR A 122 -1.76 21.22 -6.13
CA THR A 122 -0.83 20.60 -5.18
C THR A 122 -1.52 19.50 -4.38
N ALA A 123 -2.74 19.73 -3.90
CA ALA A 123 -3.50 18.71 -3.20
C ALA A 123 -3.84 17.52 -4.13
N LEU A 124 -4.26 17.79 -5.36
CA LEU A 124 -4.52 16.75 -6.36
C LEU A 124 -3.26 15.97 -6.72
N TYR A 125 -2.10 16.63 -6.85
CA TYR A 125 -0.80 15.96 -7.03
C TYR A 125 -0.50 14.98 -5.90
N HIS A 126 -0.74 15.37 -4.64
CA HIS A 126 -0.52 14.48 -3.49
C HIS A 126 -1.40 13.23 -3.55
N THR A 127 -2.60 13.29 -4.12
CA THR A 127 -3.46 12.10 -4.28
C THR A 127 -2.89 11.09 -5.30
N GLY A 128 -2.00 11.51 -6.20
CA GLY A 128 -1.34 10.63 -7.16
C GLY A 128 -0.04 10.00 -6.67
N LEU A 129 0.42 10.32 -5.45
CA LEU A 129 1.69 9.80 -4.94
C LEU A 129 1.59 8.36 -4.41
N GLN A 130 0.44 7.97 -3.89
CA GLN A 130 0.18 6.65 -3.30
C GLN A 130 -1.30 6.29 -3.44
N PRO A 131 -1.64 4.98 -3.56
CA PRO A 131 -0.79 3.77 -3.61
C PRO A 131 0.08 3.69 -4.86
N ASN A 132 1.21 2.96 -4.75
CA ASN A 132 2.18 2.81 -5.83
C ASN A 132 2.01 1.49 -6.58
N LEU A 133 2.35 1.48 -7.85
CA LEU A 133 2.52 0.26 -8.63
C LEU A 133 3.60 -0.63 -7.98
N PHE A 134 3.30 -1.91 -7.81
CA PHE A 134 4.17 -2.87 -7.12
C PHE A 134 4.55 -4.08 -7.97
N THR A 135 3.88 -4.27 -9.09
CA THR A 135 4.18 -5.31 -10.06
C THR A 135 5.37 -4.90 -10.93
N ASP A 136 6.37 -5.76 -11.05
CA ASP A 136 7.51 -5.60 -11.96
C ASP A 136 7.06 -5.68 -13.43
N ALA A 137 7.89 -5.18 -14.34
CA ALA A 137 7.62 -5.18 -15.79
C ALA A 137 7.41 -6.58 -16.40
N ASP A 138 7.86 -7.64 -15.70
CA ASP A 138 7.63 -9.03 -16.09
C ASP A 138 6.39 -9.67 -15.41
N GLY A 139 5.60 -8.87 -14.70
CA GLY A 139 4.37 -9.28 -14.03
C GLY A 139 4.59 -9.87 -12.62
N ARG A 140 5.83 -10.00 -12.13
CA ARG A 140 6.09 -10.51 -10.79
C ARG A 140 5.88 -9.43 -9.73
N TYR A 141 5.54 -9.86 -8.51
CA TYR A 141 5.43 -8.99 -7.33
C TYR A 141 5.72 -9.80 -6.07
N PHE A 142 5.93 -9.11 -4.94
CA PHE A 142 6.14 -9.73 -3.64
C PHE A 142 4.86 -9.71 -2.83
N GLY A 143 4.35 -10.91 -2.48
CA GLY A 143 3.05 -11.08 -1.83
C GLY A 143 3.09 -10.88 -0.31
N MET A 144 1.88 -10.77 0.29
CA MET A 144 1.68 -10.66 1.74
C MET A 144 2.07 -11.94 2.49
N ASP A 145 2.23 -13.06 1.79
CA ASP A 145 2.77 -14.32 2.32
C ASP A 145 4.31 -14.35 2.34
N LEU A 146 4.94 -13.21 2.04
CA LEU A 146 6.40 -13.01 2.02
C LEU A 146 7.10 -13.85 0.94
N LYS A 147 6.43 -14.08 -0.19
CA LYS A 147 6.97 -14.82 -1.35
C LYS A 147 6.78 -14.06 -2.65
N PRO A 148 7.66 -14.29 -3.64
CA PRO A 148 7.42 -13.84 -4.99
C PRO A 148 6.24 -14.58 -5.64
N HIS A 149 5.41 -13.82 -6.37
CA HIS A 149 4.30 -14.32 -7.17
C HIS A 149 4.43 -13.89 -8.61
N GLN A 150 3.81 -14.67 -9.51
CA GLN A 150 3.59 -14.28 -10.89
C GLN A 150 2.14 -13.79 -11.03
N GLY A 151 1.99 -12.52 -11.34
CA GLY A 151 0.74 -11.87 -11.70
C GLY A 151 0.74 -11.45 -13.16
N SER A 152 -0.05 -10.43 -13.49
CA SER A 152 -0.17 -9.84 -14.82
C SER A 152 0.17 -8.35 -14.79
N VAL A 153 0.80 -7.86 -15.85
CA VAL A 153 1.02 -6.42 -16.05
C VAL A 153 -0.28 -5.68 -16.38
N ASP A 154 -1.28 -6.38 -16.93
CA ASP A 154 -2.59 -5.82 -17.26
C ASP A 154 -3.49 -5.69 -16.02
N GLU A 155 -3.23 -6.47 -14.97
CA GLU A 155 -3.89 -6.40 -13.67
C GLU A 155 -2.85 -6.26 -12.56
N PRO A 156 -2.21 -5.09 -12.46
CA PRO A 156 -1.10 -4.90 -11.54
C PRO A 156 -1.54 -4.87 -10.08
N VAL A 157 -0.63 -5.29 -9.20
CA VAL A 157 -0.78 -5.17 -7.75
C VAL A 157 -0.19 -3.83 -7.31
N TYR A 158 -0.88 -3.17 -6.40
CA TYR A 158 -0.47 -1.91 -5.79
C TYR A 158 -0.02 -2.10 -4.34
N THR A 159 0.76 -1.17 -3.83
CA THR A 159 1.26 -1.14 -2.45
C THR A 159 1.15 0.24 -1.83
N ILE A 160 1.40 0.33 -0.53
CA ILE A 160 1.32 1.52 0.31
C ILE A 160 -0.15 1.96 0.46
N PHE A 161 -0.89 1.10 1.18
CA PHE A 161 -2.26 1.36 1.54
C PHE A 161 -2.36 1.83 3.00
N SER A 162 -2.46 3.14 3.20
CA SER A 162 -2.78 3.76 4.50
C SER A 162 -4.30 3.91 4.63
N LEU A 163 -5.01 2.80 4.81
CA LEU A 163 -6.47 2.77 4.68
C LEU A 163 -7.18 3.63 5.74
N TRP A 164 -6.62 3.75 6.94
CA TRP A 164 -7.16 4.61 7.99
C TRP A 164 -7.25 6.08 7.57
N ASP A 165 -6.32 6.55 6.73
CA ASP A 165 -6.33 7.90 6.17
C ASP A 165 -7.22 7.98 4.92
N THR A 166 -7.07 7.03 4.01
CA THR A 166 -7.56 7.14 2.63
C THR A 166 -9.04 6.80 2.47
N PHE A 167 -9.64 6.03 3.38
CA PHE A 167 -11.06 5.69 3.30
C PHE A 167 -11.97 6.92 3.43
N ARG A 168 -11.53 7.94 4.16
CA ARG A 168 -12.33 9.12 4.51
C ARG A 168 -12.71 9.97 3.30
N ALA A 169 -11.75 10.19 2.38
CA ALA A 169 -11.98 11.06 1.23
C ALA A 169 -11.29 10.59 -0.05
N TYR A 170 -10.09 10.00 0.04
CA TYR A 170 -9.29 9.64 -1.12
C TYR A 170 -10.01 8.60 -2.01
N HIS A 171 -10.38 7.45 -1.45
CA HIS A 171 -11.08 6.41 -2.22
C HIS A 171 -12.46 6.86 -2.72
N PRO A 172 -13.29 7.58 -1.94
CA PRO A 172 -14.49 8.22 -2.47
C PRO A 172 -14.23 9.18 -3.63
N LEU A 173 -13.12 9.95 -3.60
CA LEU A 173 -12.72 10.79 -4.72
C LEU A 173 -12.33 9.94 -5.95
N MET A 174 -11.57 8.86 -5.76
CA MET A 174 -11.17 7.97 -6.85
C MET A 174 -12.37 7.34 -7.56
N THR A 175 -13.46 7.06 -6.87
CA THR A 175 -14.69 6.59 -7.53
C THR A 175 -15.30 7.61 -8.51
N ILE A 176 -14.89 8.87 -8.43
CA ILE A 176 -15.37 9.96 -9.30
C ILE A 176 -14.38 10.25 -10.42
N ILE A 177 -13.08 10.37 -10.10
CA ILE A 177 -12.07 10.84 -11.05
C ILE A 177 -11.26 9.72 -11.71
N ASP A 178 -11.22 8.53 -11.09
CA ASP A 178 -10.49 7.36 -11.59
C ASP A 178 -11.07 6.05 -11.07
N PRO A 179 -12.31 5.70 -11.47
CA PRO A 179 -12.98 4.50 -10.97
C PRO A 179 -12.26 3.21 -11.34
N GLU A 180 -11.60 3.15 -12.50
CA GLU A 180 -10.83 1.97 -12.94
C GLU A 180 -9.63 1.71 -12.01
N LEU A 181 -8.91 2.78 -11.63
CA LEU A 181 -7.81 2.68 -10.67
C LEU A 181 -8.32 2.29 -9.28
N ASN A 182 -9.47 2.84 -8.85
CA ASN A 182 -10.07 2.44 -7.57
C ASN A 182 -10.45 0.95 -7.53
N GLU A 183 -11.00 0.41 -8.62
CA GLU A 183 -11.29 -1.02 -8.75
C GLU A 183 -10.00 -1.87 -8.79
N ALA A 184 -8.91 -1.38 -9.38
CA ALA A 184 -7.60 -2.03 -9.34
C ALA A 184 -7.03 -2.08 -7.91
N PHE A 185 -7.25 -1.04 -7.10
CA PHE A 185 -6.91 -1.07 -5.67
C PHE A 185 -7.70 -2.13 -4.91
N ILE A 186 -8.99 -2.28 -5.19
CA ILE A 186 -9.82 -3.33 -4.58
C ILE A 186 -9.31 -4.71 -4.97
N ARG A 187 -8.99 -4.95 -6.24
CA ARG A 187 -8.40 -6.24 -6.68
C ARG A 187 -7.09 -6.52 -5.95
N SER A 188 -6.24 -5.51 -5.80
CA SER A 188 -4.98 -5.63 -5.04
C SER A 188 -5.23 -5.98 -3.57
N LEU A 189 -6.21 -5.38 -2.92
CA LEU A 189 -6.56 -5.68 -1.54
C LEU A 189 -7.12 -7.10 -1.38
N ILE A 190 -7.98 -7.55 -2.28
CA ILE A 190 -8.48 -8.94 -2.31
C ILE A 190 -7.32 -9.93 -2.46
N GLN A 191 -6.37 -9.64 -3.36
CA GLN A 191 -5.18 -10.47 -3.53
C GLN A 191 -4.33 -10.51 -2.26
N LYS A 192 -4.13 -9.37 -1.61
CA LYS A 192 -3.39 -9.26 -0.34
C LYS A 192 -4.06 -10.05 0.80
N GLU A 193 -5.38 -10.05 0.87
CA GLU A 193 -6.11 -10.85 1.85
C GLU A 193 -5.94 -12.36 1.60
N LYS A 194 -6.02 -12.81 0.35
CA LYS A 194 -5.79 -14.21 -0.03
C LYS A 194 -4.40 -14.72 0.39
N GLU A 195 -3.40 -13.87 0.23
CA GLU A 195 -2.00 -14.20 0.57
C GLU A 195 -1.72 -14.08 2.06
N GLY A 196 -2.19 -13.02 2.69
CA GLY A 196 -1.87 -12.71 4.09
C GLY A 196 -2.89 -13.19 5.12
N GLY A 197 -4.11 -13.52 4.69
CA GLY A 197 -5.20 -14.08 5.52
C GLY A 197 -6.19 -13.07 6.07
N VAL A 198 -5.93 -11.76 6.01
CA VAL A 198 -6.87 -10.66 6.35
C VAL A 198 -6.54 -9.42 5.53
N PHE A 199 -7.52 -8.53 5.36
CA PHE A 199 -7.21 -7.22 4.80
C PHE A 199 -6.20 -6.45 5.67
N PRO A 200 -5.24 -5.74 5.08
CA PRO A 200 -4.34 -4.89 5.85
C PRO A 200 -5.07 -3.68 6.43
N MET A 201 -4.71 -3.27 7.62
CA MET A 201 -5.06 -1.94 8.17
C MET A 201 -4.17 -0.86 7.55
N TRP A 202 -2.88 -1.14 7.51
CA TRP A 202 -1.85 -0.34 6.86
C TRP A 202 -0.80 -1.28 6.27
N GLU A 203 -0.64 -1.22 4.96
CA GLU A 203 0.25 -2.12 4.21
C GLU A 203 1.41 -1.35 3.60
N LEU A 204 2.60 -1.93 3.63
CA LEU A 204 3.80 -1.33 3.06
C LEU A 204 4.70 -2.41 2.43
N ALA A 205 4.86 -2.35 1.10
CA ALA A 205 5.74 -3.22 0.32
C ALA A 205 5.51 -4.72 0.61
N GLY A 206 4.25 -5.17 0.50
CA GLY A 206 3.87 -6.57 0.70
C GLY A 206 3.87 -7.01 2.16
N ASN A 207 3.81 -6.09 3.13
CA ASN A 207 3.85 -6.43 4.55
C ASN A 207 2.78 -5.71 5.36
N TYR A 208 2.23 -6.38 6.38
CA TYR A 208 1.45 -5.72 7.41
C TYR A 208 2.36 -4.87 8.30
N THR A 209 1.96 -3.64 8.59
CA THR A 209 2.69 -2.78 9.52
C THR A 209 2.23 -2.95 10.97
N GLY A 210 0.98 -3.38 11.18
CA GLY A 210 0.35 -3.39 12.49
C GLY A 210 0.12 -2.00 13.07
N THR A 211 0.11 -0.98 12.20
CA THR A 211 -0.07 0.42 12.55
C THR A 211 -1.51 0.83 12.32
N MET A 212 -2.00 1.79 13.09
CA MET A 212 -3.36 2.35 13.04
C MET A 212 -4.45 1.34 13.44
N ILE A 213 -5.71 1.71 13.21
CA ILE A 213 -6.89 0.98 13.68
C ILE A 213 -7.90 0.82 12.53
N GLY A 214 -8.96 0.05 12.77
CA GLY A 214 -10.00 -0.21 11.78
C GLY A 214 -9.66 -1.35 10.82
N TYR A 215 -10.60 -1.67 9.93
CA TYR A 215 -10.43 -2.59 8.80
C TYR A 215 -11.05 -2.00 7.54
N HIS A 216 -10.66 -0.76 7.24
CA HIS A 216 -11.30 0.15 6.30
C HIS A 216 -11.27 -0.28 4.81
N ALA A 217 -10.59 -1.37 4.45
CA ALA A 217 -10.79 -2.00 3.14
C ALA A 217 -12.27 -2.34 2.90
N VAL A 218 -13.00 -2.66 3.98
CA VAL A 218 -14.45 -2.92 3.95
C VAL A 218 -15.22 -1.69 3.47
N SER A 219 -14.89 -0.52 3.97
CA SER A 219 -15.52 0.75 3.58
C SER A 219 -15.30 1.05 2.09
N LEU A 220 -14.07 0.88 1.60
CA LEU A 220 -13.73 1.06 0.20
C LEU A 220 -14.54 0.14 -0.73
N ILE A 221 -14.67 -1.14 -0.35
CA ILE A 221 -15.43 -2.14 -1.10
C ILE A 221 -16.93 -1.82 -1.08
N ALA A 222 -17.47 -1.48 0.10
CA ALA A 222 -18.89 -1.16 0.26
C ALA A 222 -19.30 0.10 -0.52
N ASP A 223 -18.50 1.16 -0.46
CA ASP A 223 -18.73 2.40 -1.19
C ASP A 223 -18.69 2.17 -2.71
N SER A 224 -17.68 1.45 -3.19
CA SER A 224 -17.56 1.12 -4.61
C SER A 224 -18.71 0.24 -5.09
N TYR A 225 -19.11 -0.75 -4.30
CA TYR A 225 -20.26 -1.60 -4.60
C TYR A 225 -21.55 -0.78 -4.65
N ALA A 226 -21.81 0.09 -3.67
CA ALA A 226 -23.00 0.92 -3.61
C ALA A 226 -23.11 1.88 -4.80
N LYS A 227 -21.97 2.38 -5.30
CA LYS A 227 -21.87 3.25 -6.48
C LYS A 227 -21.98 2.51 -7.83
N GLY A 228 -22.09 1.17 -7.81
CA GLY A 228 -22.29 0.37 -9.02
C GLY A 228 -21.03 -0.20 -9.65
N TYR A 229 -19.86 -0.01 -9.08
CA TYR A 229 -18.60 -0.58 -9.58
C TYR A 229 -18.53 -2.07 -9.27
N ARG A 230 -18.12 -2.87 -10.28
CA ARG A 230 -18.20 -4.35 -10.21
C ARG A 230 -17.01 -5.05 -10.88
N ASN A 231 -15.98 -4.32 -11.31
CA ASN A 231 -14.81 -4.92 -11.96
C ASN A 231 -13.83 -5.52 -10.93
N PHE A 232 -14.38 -6.31 -10.01
CA PHE A 232 -13.67 -7.14 -9.02
C PHE A 232 -14.56 -8.30 -8.59
N ASP A 233 -13.98 -9.34 -7.99
CA ASP A 233 -14.75 -10.47 -7.46
C ASP A 233 -15.51 -10.04 -6.20
N VAL A 234 -16.77 -9.68 -6.37
CA VAL A 234 -17.64 -9.18 -5.30
C VAL A 234 -17.87 -10.23 -4.21
N LYS A 235 -17.99 -11.51 -4.57
CA LYS A 235 -18.24 -12.59 -3.59
C LYS A 235 -17.01 -12.81 -2.73
N GLU A 236 -15.84 -12.82 -3.37
CA GLU A 236 -14.57 -12.96 -2.67
C GLU A 236 -14.27 -11.72 -1.80
N ALA A 237 -14.54 -10.52 -2.30
CA ALA A 237 -14.43 -9.29 -1.52
C ALA A 237 -15.31 -9.33 -0.27
N TYR A 238 -16.58 -9.77 -0.40
CA TYR A 238 -17.50 -9.92 0.73
C TYR A 238 -17.02 -10.96 1.73
N ARG A 239 -16.58 -12.15 1.27
CA ARG A 239 -15.96 -13.17 2.11
C ARG A 239 -14.79 -12.61 2.93
N ALA A 240 -13.91 -11.86 2.25
CA ALA A 240 -12.74 -11.26 2.87
C ALA A 240 -13.10 -10.17 3.90
N CYS A 241 -14.18 -9.40 3.66
CA CYS A 241 -14.72 -8.45 4.64
C CYS A 241 -15.17 -9.17 5.92
N LEU A 242 -15.95 -10.24 5.80
CA LEU A 242 -16.40 -11.05 6.94
C LEU A 242 -15.20 -11.64 7.69
N ARG A 243 -14.26 -12.23 6.97
CA ARG A 243 -13.04 -12.82 7.54
C ARG A 243 -12.23 -11.80 8.33
N THR A 244 -12.09 -10.59 7.80
CA THR A 244 -11.30 -9.54 8.44
C THR A 244 -11.98 -8.97 9.69
N ALA A 245 -13.30 -8.91 9.73
CA ALA A 245 -14.05 -8.41 10.88
C ALA A 245 -14.08 -9.36 12.08
N GLU A 246 -13.87 -10.67 11.86
CA GLU A 246 -13.83 -11.67 12.92
C GLU A 246 -12.49 -11.66 13.68
N TYR A 247 -12.54 -12.11 14.94
CA TYR A 247 -11.33 -12.39 15.72
C TYR A 247 -10.91 -13.84 15.52
N ASP A 248 -10.10 -14.07 14.49
CA ASP A 248 -9.54 -15.38 14.20
C ASP A 248 -8.12 -15.20 13.63
N THR A 249 -7.13 -15.76 14.30
CA THR A 249 -5.71 -15.67 13.93
C THR A 249 -5.25 -16.79 12.99
N THR A 250 -6.12 -17.73 12.67
CA THR A 250 -5.79 -18.90 11.85
C THR A 250 -5.42 -18.47 10.43
N GLY A 251 -4.29 -18.93 9.93
CA GLY A 251 -3.86 -18.66 8.55
C GLY A 251 -3.36 -17.24 8.27
N ILE A 252 -3.24 -16.37 9.28
CA ILE A 252 -2.63 -15.05 9.10
C ILE A 252 -1.11 -15.18 9.00
N ILE A 253 -0.56 -14.75 7.88
CA ILE A 253 0.88 -14.76 7.63
C ILE A 253 1.46 -13.38 7.96
N THR A 254 2.18 -13.29 9.07
CA THR A 254 2.83 -12.05 9.51
C THR A 254 3.89 -12.35 10.56
N HIS A 255 4.74 -11.36 10.85
CA HIS A 255 5.69 -11.47 11.95
C HIS A 255 4.93 -11.59 13.29
N PRO A 256 5.35 -12.47 14.23
CA PRO A 256 4.66 -12.69 15.51
C PRO A 256 4.40 -11.42 16.34
N ARG A 257 5.29 -10.42 16.28
CA ARG A 257 5.11 -9.13 16.97
C ARG A 257 4.02 -8.25 16.36
N VAL A 258 3.62 -8.51 15.12
CA VAL A 258 2.60 -7.72 14.42
C VAL A 258 1.21 -8.32 14.58
N LEU A 259 1.13 -9.64 14.73
CA LEU A 259 -0.15 -10.35 14.85
C LEU A 259 -1.09 -9.77 15.93
N PRO A 260 -0.62 -9.41 17.16
CA PRO A 260 -1.47 -8.78 18.17
C PRO A 260 -2.04 -7.41 17.76
N HIS A 261 -1.38 -6.71 16.82
CA HIS A 261 -1.89 -5.44 16.30
C HIS A 261 -2.92 -5.64 15.19
N LEU A 262 -2.78 -6.70 14.38
CA LEU A 262 -3.77 -7.07 13.36
C LEU A 262 -5.04 -7.67 13.98
N MET A 263 -4.87 -8.45 15.03
CA MET A 263 -5.94 -9.10 15.79
C MET A 263 -5.89 -8.64 17.26
N PRO A 264 -6.20 -7.35 17.54
CA PRO A 264 -6.17 -6.83 18.89
C PRO A 264 -7.30 -7.38 19.74
N GLN A 265 -7.12 -7.37 21.05
CA GLN A 265 -8.15 -7.78 22.02
C GLN A 265 -9.45 -6.97 21.88
N ALA A 266 -9.36 -5.73 21.39
CA ALA A 266 -10.53 -4.94 21.02
C ALA A 266 -11.48 -5.69 20.07
N LYS A 267 -10.95 -6.33 19.03
CA LYS A 267 -11.74 -7.08 18.07
C LYS A 267 -12.40 -8.32 18.72
N TYR A 268 -11.66 -9.03 19.59
CA TYR A 268 -12.21 -10.14 20.36
C TYR A 268 -13.41 -9.71 21.21
N TRP A 269 -13.26 -8.63 21.97
CA TRP A 269 -14.31 -8.16 22.87
C TRP A 269 -15.50 -7.62 22.09
N LYS A 270 -15.28 -6.86 21.03
CA LYS A 270 -16.34 -6.41 20.13
C LYS A 270 -17.17 -7.61 19.63
N ASN A 271 -16.53 -8.67 19.14
CA ASN A 271 -17.23 -9.85 18.61
C ASN A 271 -17.96 -10.64 19.71
N LYS A 272 -17.46 -10.60 20.95
CA LYS A 272 -18.02 -11.36 22.07
C LYS A 272 -19.21 -10.69 22.76
N ILE A 273 -19.12 -9.36 22.96
CA ILE A 273 -20.11 -8.61 23.78
C ILE A 273 -20.65 -7.35 23.08
N GLY A 274 -20.27 -7.08 21.82
CA GLY A 274 -20.77 -5.97 21.02
C GLY A 274 -20.08 -4.63 21.25
N TYR A 275 -19.11 -4.54 22.17
CA TYR A 275 -18.34 -3.31 22.42
C TYR A 275 -16.92 -3.63 22.94
N VAL A 276 -16.06 -2.61 23.05
CA VAL A 276 -14.68 -2.72 23.55
C VAL A 276 -14.57 -2.10 24.94
N PRO A 277 -14.39 -2.91 26.02
CA PRO A 277 -14.20 -2.38 27.38
C PRO A 277 -12.88 -1.61 27.51
N CYS A 278 -12.90 -0.49 28.25
CA CYS A 278 -11.73 0.37 28.44
C CYS A 278 -10.58 -0.27 29.23
N ASP A 279 -10.87 -1.30 30.03
CA ASP A 279 -9.86 -2.07 30.78
C ASP A 279 -9.22 -3.21 29.95
N LYS A 280 -9.65 -3.38 28.70
CA LYS A 280 -9.18 -4.44 27.81
C LYS A 280 -8.37 -3.92 26.61
N ASP A 281 -8.48 -2.63 26.30
CA ASP A 281 -7.72 -1.99 25.23
C ASP A 281 -7.54 -0.50 25.53
N ASN A 282 -6.31 0.00 25.43
CA ASN A 282 -5.98 1.40 25.72
C ASN A 282 -6.60 2.40 24.72
N GLU A 283 -6.95 1.92 23.52
CA GLU A 283 -7.57 2.71 22.44
C GLU A 283 -9.04 2.29 22.22
N SER A 284 -9.72 1.84 23.29
CA SER A 284 -11.02 1.21 23.21
C SER A 284 -12.07 2.02 22.48
N VAL A 285 -12.20 3.32 22.79
CA VAL A 285 -13.18 4.20 22.14
C VAL A 285 -12.83 4.42 20.67
N ALA A 286 -11.57 4.75 20.37
CA ALA A 286 -11.13 4.99 19.00
C ALA A 286 -11.38 3.75 18.11
N LYS A 287 -10.95 2.56 18.57
CA LYS A 287 -11.18 1.30 17.84
C LYS A 287 -12.65 0.97 17.70
N ALA A 288 -13.44 1.20 18.75
CA ALA A 288 -14.88 0.89 18.73
C ALA A 288 -15.65 1.76 17.73
N LEU A 289 -15.31 3.04 17.63
CA LEU A 289 -15.96 3.95 16.66
C LEU A 289 -15.64 3.56 15.22
N GLU A 290 -14.37 3.27 14.94
CA GLU A 290 -13.94 2.84 13.60
C GLU A 290 -14.54 1.46 13.25
N TYR A 291 -14.56 0.51 14.18
CA TYR A 291 -15.19 -0.80 13.96
C TYR A 291 -16.70 -0.70 13.74
N ALA A 292 -17.40 0.18 14.46
CA ALA A 292 -18.84 0.37 14.27
C ALA A 292 -19.16 0.86 12.85
N TYR A 293 -18.32 1.74 12.30
CA TYR A 293 -18.46 2.18 10.91
C TYR A 293 -18.17 1.06 9.91
N ASP A 294 -17.08 0.33 10.10
CA ASP A 294 -16.72 -0.81 9.25
C ASP A 294 -17.82 -1.91 9.30
N ASP A 295 -18.34 -2.19 10.49
CA ASP A 295 -19.44 -3.17 10.69
C ASP A 295 -20.74 -2.69 9.99
N TRP A 296 -21.03 -1.39 10.01
CA TRP A 296 -22.13 -0.84 9.22
C TRP A 296 -21.94 -1.10 7.73
N CYS A 297 -20.73 -0.85 7.21
CA CYS A 297 -20.41 -1.14 5.81
C CYS A 297 -20.61 -2.62 5.45
N ILE A 298 -20.23 -3.55 6.35
CA ILE A 298 -20.47 -4.98 6.17
C ILE A 298 -21.97 -5.28 6.15
N SER A 299 -22.76 -4.63 7.01
CA SER A 299 -24.22 -4.87 7.05
C SER A 299 -24.89 -4.46 5.72
N GLN A 300 -24.41 -3.36 5.09
CA GLN A 300 -24.89 -2.92 3.77
C GLN A 300 -24.51 -3.91 2.65
N LEU A 301 -23.27 -4.43 2.69
CA LEU A 301 -22.85 -5.47 1.75
C LEU A 301 -23.65 -6.77 1.95
N ALA A 302 -23.88 -7.18 3.20
CA ALA A 302 -24.65 -8.36 3.52
C ALA A 302 -26.10 -8.27 3.01
N GLU A 303 -26.74 -7.11 3.16
CA GLU A 303 -28.06 -6.84 2.58
C GLU A 303 -28.05 -7.01 1.07
N ALA A 304 -27.07 -6.42 0.41
CA ALA A 304 -26.91 -6.50 -1.05
C ALA A 304 -26.62 -7.94 -1.55
N MET A 305 -25.99 -8.77 -0.70
CA MET A 305 -25.72 -10.20 -0.99
C MET A 305 -26.88 -11.13 -0.59
N GLY A 306 -27.93 -10.62 0.05
CA GLY A 306 -29.04 -11.42 0.58
C GLY A 306 -28.66 -12.27 1.80
N ASP A 307 -27.62 -11.89 2.52
CA ASP A 307 -27.12 -12.58 3.72
C ASP A 307 -27.73 -11.97 4.98
N GLU A 308 -28.97 -12.32 5.27
CA GLU A 308 -29.73 -11.78 6.38
C GLU A 308 -29.10 -12.04 7.77
N PRO A 309 -28.51 -13.22 8.06
CA PRO A 309 -27.80 -13.44 9.33
C PRO A 309 -26.67 -12.45 9.56
N ASN A 310 -25.80 -12.23 8.58
CA ASN A 310 -24.68 -11.28 8.69
C ASN A 310 -25.17 -9.83 8.65
N ARG A 311 -26.21 -9.50 7.87
CA ARG A 311 -26.84 -8.18 7.90
C ARG A 311 -27.28 -7.81 9.31
N THR A 312 -28.01 -8.68 9.97
CA THR A 312 -28.50 -8.45 11.33
C THR A 312 -27.39 -8.37 12.36
N LYS A 313 -26.40 -9.29 12.28
CA LYS A 313 -25.25 -9.31 13.19
C LYS A 313 -24.45 -8.01 13.12
N TYR A 314 -24.04 -7.61 11.93
CA TYR A 314 -23.17 -6.45 11.74
C TYR A 314 -23.92 -5.12 11.90
N ALA A 315 -25.22 -5.07 11.61
CA ALA A 315 -26.05 -3.91 11.96
C ALA A 315 -26.13 -3.69 13.48
N ALA A 316 -26.21 -4.78 14.27
CA ALA A 316 -26.17 -4.69 15.74
C ALA A 316 -24.78 -4.22 16.25
N PHE A 317 -23.68 -4.69 15.66
CA PHE A 317 -22.33 -4.24 16.02
C PHE A 317 -22.09 -2.77 15.64
N ALA A 318 -22.66 -2.30 14.53
CA ALA A 318 -22.62 -0.91 14.12
C ALA A 318 -23.23 0.06 15.16
N GLU A 319 -24.19 -0.39 15.95
CA GLU A 319 -24.79 0.38 17.04
C GLU A 319 -23.96 0.38 18.33
N GLY A 320 -22.88 -0.41 18.39
CA GLY A 320 -22.03 -0.56 19.58
C GLY A 320 -21.39 0.73 20.07
N TYR A 321 -21.22 1.73 19.17
CA TYR A 321 -20.71 3.05 19.55
C TYR A 321 -21.57 3.78 20.60
N LYS A 322 -22.87 3.49 20.64
CA LYS A 322 -23.82 4.13 21.58
C LYS A 322 -23.51 3.84 23.06
N VAL A 323 -22.81 2.75 23.34
CA VAL A 323 -22.38 2.36 24.71
C VAL A 323 -21.42 3.38 25.32
N TYR A 324 -20.71 4.16 24.51
CA TYR A 324 -19.72 5.14 24.95
C TYR A 324 -20.28 6.53 25.22
N PHE A 325 -21.58 6.75 24.96
CA PHE A 325 -22.22 8.03 25.18
C PHE A 325 -23.15 7.96 26.39
N ASP A 326 -23.00 8.89 27.30
CA ASP A 326 -23.94 9.13 28.36
C ASP A 326 -24.93 10.23 27.94
N PRO A 327 -26.20 9.93 27.64
CA PRO A 327 -27.16 10.92 27.18
C PRO A 327 -27.58 11.91 28.26
N SER A 328 -27.15 11.71 29.52
CA SER A 328 -27.48 12.60 30.64
C SER A 328 -26.45 13.70 30.86
N THR A 329 -25.32 13.63 30.21
CA THR A 329 -24.23 14.60 30.22
C THR A 329 -24.05 15.27 28.86
#